data_99fd3e5f3fa30b01b74ec75725c15b9b
#
_entry.id   99fd3e5f3fa30b01b74ec75725c15b9b
#
_cell.length_a   1.000
_cell.length_b   1.000
_cell.length_c   1.000
_cell.angle_alpha   90.00
_cell.angle_beta   90.00
_cell.angle_gamma   90.00
#
_symmetry.space_group_name_H-M   'P 1'
#
loop_
_entity.id
_entity.type
_entity.pdbx_description
1 polymer ?
#
loop_
_entity_poly.entity_id
_entity_poly.type
_entity_poly.pdbx_seq_one_letter_code
_entity_poly.pdbx_strand_id
1 'polypeptide(L)'
;MRRTEVLQGIRTMKFHEIHDRTIRRELSQLEAASILGVSERTFRRWRDRYEAEGAEGLYDRRLGRVSGHRVPVDTLMEVLELFDTRYWDFTAKHFHEKLVSEHKFTRSYNWVRLTLQEYSRIRPAPRRGAHRRKRERRPLPGMMLHQDASSHQWIEGQWWDLIVTMDDATSEIYSAFFVEEEGTVSSFQGVFDVIENKGLFSSFYTDRGSHYWFTPEAGGKVDKQNLTQVGRALQQLGIEHIPAYSPEARGRSERMFGTLQGRLPQELRLTGISQMDQANCYLKDCFIPEHNKRFSIT
;
A
#
# COMPACT_ATOMS: atom_id res chain seq x y z
N MET A 1 11.72 -33.51 8.76
CA MET A 1 12.30 -33.08 10.06
C MET A 1 12.58 -31.59 10.00
N ARG A 2 12.07 -30.79 10.93
CA ARG A 2 12.28 -29.33 10.92
C ARG A 2 13.73 -29.02 11.33
N ARG A 3 14.37 -28.02 10.69
CA ARG A 3 15.75 -27.58 10.99
C ARG A 3 16.00 -27.43 12.51
N THR A 4 15.00 -26.98 13.25
CA THR A 4 15.03 -26.77 14.69
C THR A 4 15.18 -28.11 15.48
N GLU A 5 14.54 -29.16 15.01
CA GLU A 5 14.60 -30.50 15.63
C GLU A 5 15.98 -31.12 15.45
N VAL A 6 16.59 -30.98 14.27
CA VAL A 6 17.96 -31.44 14.00
C VAL A 6 18.97 -30.70 14.88
N LEU A 7 18.86 -29.37 14.98
CA LEU A 7 19.73 -28.57 15.84
C LEU A 7 19.55 -28.89 17.31
N GLN A 8 18.34 -29.25 17.75
CA GLN A 8 18.05 -29.70 19.09
C GLN A 8 18.75 -31.07 19.38
N GLY A 9 18.67 -32.03 18.46
CA GLY A 9 19.33 -33.32 18.58
C GLY A 9 20.85 -33.18 18.69
N ILE A 10 21.46 -32.37 17.83
CA ILE A 10 22.90 -32.08 17.88
C ILE A 10 23.31 -31.46 19.23
N ARG A 11 22.50 -30.54 19.76
CA ARG A 11 22.75 -29.89 21.06
C ARG A 11 22.68 -30.90 22.19
N THR A 12 21.72 -31.81 22.19
CA THR A 12 21.56 -32.85 23.20
C THR A 12 22.75 -33.82 23.19
N MET A 13 23.20 -34.26 22.02
CA MET A 13 24.35 -35.13 21.86
C MET A 13 25.63 -34.46 22.38
N LYS A 14 25.91 -33.23 21.99
CA LYS A 14 27.08 -32.47 22.49
C LYS A 14 27.03 -32.25 24.00
N PHE A 15 25.84 -31.94 24.53
CA PHE A 15 25.70 -31.78 25.99
C PHE A 15 26.03 -33.05 26.73
N HIS A 16 25.52 -34.21 26.29
CA HIS A 16 25.78 -35.51 26.89
C HIS A 16 27.30 -35.80 26.99
N GLU A 17 28.02 -35.66 25.87
CA GLU A 17 29.47 -35.85 25.81
C GLU A 17 30.23 -34.94 26.80
N ILE A 18 29.91 -33.66 26.80
CA ILE A 18 30.57 -32.67 27.66
C ILE A 18 30.22 -32.88 29.14
N HIS A 19 28.97 -33.28 29.44
CA HIS A 19 28.51 -33.59 30.78
C HIS A 19 29.26 -34.79 31.36
N ASP A 20 29.44 -35.88 30.60
CA ASP A 20 30.21 -37.05 31.02
C ASP A 20 31.66 -36.70 31.36
N ARG A 21 32.27 -35.81 30.60
CA ARG A 21 33.63 -35.31 30.87
C ARG A 21 33.70 -34.47 32.14
N THR A 22 32.62 -33.72 32.47
CA THR A 22 32.56 -32.98 33.74
C THR A 22 32.40 -33.92 34.94
N ILE A 23 31.66 -35.02 34.82
CA ILE A 23 31.54 -36.06 35.85
C ILE A 23 32.89 -36.73 36.12
N ARG A 24 33.65 -37.02 35.06
CA ARG A 24 35.00 -37.60 35.15
C ARG A 24 36.06 -36.61 35.65
N ARG A 25 35.66 -35.35 35.93
CA ARG A 25 36.56 -34.27 36.35
C ARG A 25 37.61 -33.87 35.29
N GLU A 26 37.36 -34.20 34.03
CA GLU A 26 38.22 -33.82 32.89
C GLU A 26 38.00 -32.34 32.49
N LEU A 27 36.82 -31.80 32.78
CA LEU A 27 36.44 -30.41 32.50
C LEU A 27 35.81 -29.78 33.75
N SER A 28 36.12 -28.53 34.00
CA SER A 28 35.37 -27.68 34.93
C SER A 28 34.04 -27.26 34.32
N GLN A 29 33.09 -26.81 35.15
CA GLN A 29 31.78 -26.29 34.65
C GLN A 29 31.95 -25.07 33.75
N LEU A 30 32.95 -24.23 34.03
CA LEU A 30 33.25 -23.04 33.21
C LEU A 30 33.74 -23.45 31.82
N GLU A 31 34.65 -24.42 31.72
CA GLU A 31 35.17 -24.94 30.44
C GLU A 31 34.06 -25.63 29.66
N ALA A 32 33.24 -26.44 30.31
CA ALA A 32 32.09 -27.08 29.70
C ALA A 32 31.09 -26.09 29.11
N ALA A 33 30.77 -25.03 29.85
CA ALA A 33 29.91 -23.95 29.38
C ALA A 33 30.52 -23.21 28.16
N SER A 34 31.83 -22.95 28.19
CA SER A 34 32.55 -22.33 27.08
C SER A 34 32.52 -23.19 25.81
N ILE A 35 32.79 -24.51 25.93
CA ILE A 35 32.73 -25.44 24.78
C ILE A 35 31.33 -25.53 24.17
N LEU A 36 30.28 -25.46 25.01
CA LEU A 36 28.89 -25.48 24.56
C LEU A 36 28.39 -24.10 24.07
N GLY A 37 29.19 -23.03 24.21
CA GLY A 37 28.83 -21.66 23.81
C GLY A 37 27.70 -21.09 24.65
N VAL A 38 27.60 -21.43 25.94
CA VAL A 38 26.57 -20.98 26.86
C VAL A 38 27.19 -20.40 28.14
N SER A 39 26.40 -19.68 28.94
CA SER A 39 26.85 -19.23 30.26
C SER A 39 26.91 -20.40 31.25
N GLU A 40 27.79 -20.30 32.26
CA GLU A 40 27.89 -21.31 33.33
C GLU A 40 26.54 -21.53 34.04
N ARG A 41 25.74 -20.45 34.25
CA ARG A 41 24.39 -20.56 34.80
C ARG A 41 23.47 -21.39 33.89
N THR A 42 23.62 -21.30 32.59
CA THR A 42 22.82 -22.07 31.61
C THR A 42 23.27 -23.53 31.63
N PHE A 43 24.59 -23.80 31.72
CA PHE A 43 25.12 -25.13 31.81
C PHE A 43 24.63 -25.84 33.09
N ARG A 44 24.72 -25.19 34.27
CA ARG A 44 24.17 -25.74 35.52
C ARG A 44 22.70 -26.09 35.43
N ARG A 45 21.88 -25.17 34.88
CA ARG A 45 20.45 -25.43 34.70
C ARG A 45 20.17 -26.59 33.73
N TRP A 46 20.99 -26.76 32.70
CA TRP A 46 20.86 -27.90 31.78
C TRP A 46 21.29 -29.19 32.45
N ARG A 47 22.37 -29.22 33.23
CA ARG A 47 22.82 -30.34 34.03
C ARG A 47 21.73 -30.81 34.99
N ASP A 48 21.21 -29.89 35.81
CA ASP A 48 20.20 -30.21 36.81
C ASP A 48 18.93 -30.82 36.18
N ARG A 49 18.54 -30.32 34.99
CA ARG A 49 17.43 -30.91 34.25
C ARG A 49 17.75 -32.25 33.61
N TYR A 50 18.97 -32.39 33.12
CA TYR A 50 19.42 -33.65 32.54
C TYR A 50 19.54 -34.76 33.64
N GLU A 51 20.01 -34.43 34.80
CA GLU A 51 20.09 -35.35 35.95
C GLU A 51 18.69 -35.76 36.45
N ALA A 52 17.70 -34.84 36.36
CA ALA A 52 16.33 -35.11 36.80
C ALA A 52 15.47 -35.84 35.75
N GLU A 53 15.59 -35.51 34.47
CA GLU A 53 14.68 -35.93 33.42
C GLU A 53 15.39 -36.63 32.25
N GLY A 54 16.71 -36.86 32.34
CA GLY A 54 17.50 -37.43 31.25
C GLY A 54 17.56 -36.50 30.02
N ALA A 55 17.74 -37.09 28.85
CA ALA A 55 17.82 -36.34 27.58
C ALA A 55 16.60 -35.48 27.32
N GLU A 56 15.43 -35.85 27.81
CA GLU A 56 14.19 -35.09 27.65
C GLU A 56 14.22 -33.73 28.37
N GLY A 57 14.96 -33.65 29.48
CA GLY A 57 15.17 -32.40 30.21
C GLY A 57 15.88 -31.31 29.42
N LEU A 58 16.62 -31.68 28.37
CA LEU A 58 17.33 -30.76 27.48
C LEU A 58 16.46 -30.24 26.32
N TYR A 59 15.31 -30.86 26.06
CA TYR A 59 14.44 -30.38 24.97
C TYR A 59 13.87 -28.98 25.25
N ASP A 60 13.77 -28.19 24.20
CA ASP A 60 13.10 -26.89 24.28
C ASP A 60 11.60 -27.13 24.45
N ARG A 61 11.10 -26.92 25.66
CA ARG A 61 9.68 -27.09 26.02
C ARG A 61 8.74 -26.13 25.28
N ARG A 62 9.28 -25.19 24.47
CA ARG A 62 8.50 -24.32 23.58
C ARG A 62 8.19 -25.01 22.25
N LEU A 63 8.98 -26.02 21.87
CA LEU A 63 8.71 -26.81 20.66
C LEU A 63 7.41 -27.61 20.86
N GLY A 64 6.52 -27.48 19.89
CA GLY A 64 5.22 -28.17 19.93
C GLY A 64 4.11 -27.45 20.72
N ARG A 65 4.43 -26.38 21.47
CA ARG A 65 3.37 -25.57 22.09
C ARG A 65 2.64 -24.73 21.04
N VAL A 66 1.32 -24.81 21.05
CA VAL A 66 0.48 -23.92 20.25
C VAL A 66 0.61 -22.50 20.82
N SER A 67 1.00 -21.56 19.96
CA SER A 67 1.07 -20.14 20.37
C SER A 67 -0.32 -19.65 20.80
N GLY A 68 -0.42 -18.98 21.95
CA GLY A 68 -1.66 -18.31 22.37
C GLY A 68 -2.14 -17.21 21.42
N HIS A 69 -1.27 -16.77 20.52
CA HIS A 69 -1.60 -15.82 19.45
C HIS A 69 -2.05 -16.51 18.15
N ARG A 70 -2.14 -17.82 18.12
CA ARG A 70 -2.64 -18.55 16.94
C ARG A 70 -4.09 -18.19 16.71
N VAL A 71 -4.39 -17.78 15.48
CA VAL A 71 -5.75 -17.49 15.05
C VAL A 71 -6.52 -18.82 14.91
N PRO A 72 -7.77 -18.91 15.38
CA PRO A 72 -8.61 -20.07 15.17
C PRO A 72 -8.75 -20.42 13.69
N VAL A 73 -8.88 -21.70 13.37
CA VAL A 73 -9.02 -22.17 12.00
C VAL A 73 -10.30 -21.63 11.36
N ASP A 74 -11.37 -21.54 12.13
CA ASP A 74 -12.66 -21.01 11.65
C ASP A 74 -12.51 -19.55 11.19
N THR A 75 -11.85 -18.69 11.97
CA THR A 75 -11.54 -17.29 11.58
C THR A 75 -10.67 -17.23 10.32
N LEU A 76 -9.72 -18.14 10.18
CA LEU A 76 -8.87 -18.23 8.99
C LEU A 76 -9.71 -18.58 7.75
N MET A 77 -10.58 -19.60 7.86
CA MET A 77 -11.44 -20.04 6.77
C MET A 77 -12.45 -18.97 6.37
N GLU A 78 -13.06 -18.28 7.35
CA GLU A 78 -13.97 -17.15 7.11
C GLU A 78 -13.29 -16.03 6.31
N VAL A 79 -12.07 -15.65 6.68
CA VAL A 79 -11.32 -14.60 5.96
C VAL A 79 -10.99 -15.02 4.53
N LEU A 80 -10.62 -16.28 4.30
CA LEU A 80 -10.35 -16.78 2.95
C LEU A 80 -11.62 -16.85 2.10
N GLU A 81 -12.72 -17.30 2.67
CA GLU A 81 -14.02 -17.37 2.00
C GLU A 81 -14.52 -15.97 1.62
N LEU A 82 -14.46 -15.01 2.53
CA LEU A 82 -14.80 -13.61 2.24
C LEU A 82 -13.94 -13.04 1.11
N PHE A 83 -12.64 -13.33 1.12
CA PHE A 83 -11.76 -12.90 0.04
C PHE A 83 -12.16 -13.55 -1.28
N ASP A 84 -12.31 -14.87 -1.32
CA ASP A 84 -12.57 -15.61 -2.55
C ASP A 84 -13.95 -15.31 -3.16
N THR A 85 -14.96 -14.99 -2.34
CA THR A 85 -16.34 -14.78 -2.80
C THR A 85 -16.68 -13.31 -3.06
N ARG A 86 -16.22 -12.40 -2.22
CA ARG A 86 -16.64 -11.00 -2.26
C ARG A 86 -15.51 -10.01 -2.62
N TYR A 87 -14.27 -10.28 -2.18
CA TYR A 87 -13.15 -9.32 -2.25
C TYR A 87 -11.95 -9.82 -3.07
N TRP A 88 -12.18 -10.74 -3.99
CA TRP A 88 -11.15 -11.45 -4.77
C TRP A 88 -10.23 -10.54 -5.60
N ASP A 89 -10.69 -9.36 -5.97
CA ASP A 89 -9.97 -8.35 -6.75
C ASP A 89 -9.35 -7.24 -5.89
N PHE A 90 -9.51 -7.33 -4.56
CA PHE A 90 -8.98 -6.31 -3.64
C PHE A 90 -7.50 -6.48 -3.39
N THR A 91 -6.81 -5.33 -3.20
CA THR A 91 -5.48 -5.38 -2.59
C THR A 91 -5.60 -5.82 -1.13
N ALA A 92 -4.57 -6.51 -0.59
CA ALA A 92 -4.59 -6.95 0.81
C ALA A 92 -4.86 -5.80 1.81
N LYS A 93 -4.39 -4.59 1.48
CA LYS A 93 -4.61 -3.41 2.34
C LYS A 93 -6.06 -2.96 2.31
N HIS A 94 -6.66 -2.89 1.12
CA HIS A 94 -8.05 -2.52 0.93
C HIS A 94 -8.99 -3.56 1.57
N PHE A 95 -8.71 -4.85 1.35
CA PHE A 95 -9.45 -5.94 1.98
C PHE A 95 -9.40 -5.88 3.52
N HIS A 96 -8.21 -5.66 4.10
CA HIS A 96 -8.09 -5.52 5.55
C HIS A 96 -8.93 -4.36 6.10
N GLU A 97 -8.99 -3.25 5.38
CA GLU A 97 -9.83 -2.10 5.77
C GLU A 97 -11.32 -2.47 5.77
N LYS A 98 -11.78 -3.21 4.74
CA LYS A 98 -13.16 -3.75 4.70
C LYS A 98 -13.43 -4.75 5.83
N LEU A 99 -12.49 -5.64 6.11
CA LEU A 99 -12.62 -6.56 7.24
C LEU A 99 -12.82 -5.82 8.58
N VAL A 100 -12.08 -4.73 8.80
CA VAL A 100 -12.20 -3.94 10.02
C VAL A 100 -13.53 -3.15 10.05
N SER A 101 -13.89 -2.49 8.96
CA SER A 101 -15.06 -1.60 8.91
C SER A 101 -16.38 -2.37 8.82
N GLU A 102 -16.46 -3.41 8.00
CA GLU A 102 -17.72 -4.12 7.70
C GLU A 102 -17.87 -5.43 8.52
N HIS A 103 -16.75 -6.11 8.83
CA HIS A 103 -16.77 -7.42 9.50
C HIS A 103 -16.25 -7.39 10.94
N LYS A 104 -15.97 -6.21 11.51
CA LYS A 104 -15.48 -6.03 12.91
C LYS A 104 -14.22 -6.85 13.22
N PHE A 105 -13.38 -7.06 12.22
CA PHE A 105 -12.17 -7.88 12.32
C PHE A 105 -11.08 -7.18 13.12
N THR A 106 -10.40 -7.90 14.01
CA THR A 106 -9.47 -7.31 15.00
C THR A 106 -8.00 -7.64 14.74
N ARG A 107 -7.69 -8.53 13.79
CA ARG A 107 -6.30 -8.91 13.51
C ARG A 107 -5.61 -7.87 12.62
N SER A 108 -4.27 -7.82 12.73
CA SER A 108 -3.46 -6.84 12.02
C SER A 108 -3.46 -7.06 10.50
N TYR A 109 -3.24 -5.98 9.76
CA TYR A 109 -3.00 -6.01 8.31
C TYR A 109 -1.89 -7.02 7.93
N ASN A 110 -0.81 -7.07 8.72
CA ASN A 110 0.30 -7.96 8.41
C ASN A 110 -0.11 -9.44 8.47
N TRP A 111 -0.98 -9.79 9.42
CA TRP A 111 -1.55 -11.14 9.49
C TRP A 111 -2.37 -11.45 8.24
N VAL A 112 -3.31 -10.59 7.85
CA VAL A 112 -4.14 -10.77 6.63
C VAL A 112 -3.28 -10.91 5.39
N ARG A 113 -2.30 -10.02 5.21
CA ARG A 113 -1.39 -10.05 4.06
C ARG A 113 -0.61 -11.36 3.96
N LEU A 114 -0.02 -11.81 5.09
CA LEU A 114 0.76 -13.06 5.12
C LEU A 114 -0.14 -14.27 4.89
N THR A 115 -1.33 -14.29 5.45
CA THR A 115 -2.33 -15.35 5.22
C THR A 115 -2.70 -15.43 3.74
N LEU A 116 -3.08 -14.33 3.10
CA LEU A 116 -3.41 -14.34 1.68
C LEU A 116 -2.23 -14.77 0.80
N GLN A 117 -1.00 -14.44 1.17
CA GLN A 117 0.22 -14.91 0.48
C GLN A 117 0.47 -16.40 0.69
N GLU A 118 0.33 -16.91 1.92
CA GLU A 118 0.50 -18.32 2.26
C GLU A 118 -0.46 -19.21 1.48
N TYR A 119 -1.71 -18.76 1.35
CA TYR A 119 -2.76 -19.45 0.59
C TYR A 119 -2.80 -19.06 -0.90
N SER A 120 -1.78 -18.40 -1.41
CA SER A 120 -1.61 -18.06 -2.83
C SER A 120 -2.73 -17.20 -3.44
N ARG A 121 -3.44 -16.41 -2.62
CA ARG A 121 -4.49 -15.48 -3.10
C ARG A 121 -3.90 -14.19 -3.65
N ILE A 122 -2.75 -13.78 -3.12
CA ILE A 122 -2.03 -12.60 -3.61
C ILE A 122 -0.54 -12.91 -3.77
N ARG A 123 0.12 -12.19 -4.68
CA ARG A 123 1.57 -12.28 -4.84
C ARG A 123 2.30 -11.33 -3.88
N PRO A 124 3.49 -11.68 -3.39
CA PRO A 124 4.35 -10.73 -2.69
C PRO A 124 4.63 -9.50 -3.57
N ALA A 125 4.61 -8.32 -2.97
CA ALA A 125 4.99 -7.10 -3.70
C ALA A 125 6.45 -7.21 -4.19
N PRO A 126 6.76 -6.75 -5.42
CA PRO A 126 8.12 -6.71 -5.92
C PRO A 126 8.99 -5.82 -5.03
N ARG A 127 10.29 -6.13 -4.97
CA ARG A 127 11.24 -5.28 -4.26
C ARG A 127 11.27 -3.91 -4.91
N ARG A 128 11.20 -2.86 -4.12
CA ARG A 128 11.31 -1.48 -4.60
C ARG A 128 12.70 -1.26 -5.19
N GLY A 129 12.74 -0.61 -6.35
CA GLY A 129 13.98 -0.14 -6.97
C GLY A 129 14.64 1.02 -6.19
N ALA A 130 15.71 1.56 -6.76
CA ALA A 130 16.44 2.69 -6.17
C ALA A 130 15.53 3.88 -5.83
N HIS A 131 15.89 4.59 -4.77
CA HIS A 131 15.12 5.74 -4.28
C HIS A 131 15.14 6.86 -5.33
N ARG A 132 13.97 7.29 -5.82
CA ARG A 132 13.83 8.42 -6.73
C ARG A 132 13.79 9.73 -5.94
N ARG A 133 14.37 10.79 -6.51
CA ARG A 133 14.32 12.14 -5.92
C ARG A 133 12.87 12.62 -5.91
N LYS A 134 12.39 13.12 -4.77
CA LYS A 134 11.04 13.68 -4.63
C LYS A 134 11.10 15.18 -4.87
N ARG A 135 10.15 15.71 -5.67
CA ARG A 135 9.91 17.15 -5.75
C ARG A 135 9.24 17.61 -4.44
N GLU A 136 9.69 18.75 -3.91
CA GLU A 136 9.04 19.37 -2.76
C GLU A 136 7.60 19.77 -3.05
N ARG A 137 6.77 19.74 -2.03
CA ARG A 137 5.39 20.19 -2.12
C ARG A 137 5.31 21.70 -2.07
N ARG A 138 4.26 22.27 -2.62
CA ARG A 138 3.94 23.67 -2.34
C ARG A 138 3.54 23.80 -0.86
N PRO A 139 3.92 24.91 -0.21
CA PRO A 139 3.72 25.06 1.24
C PRO A 139 2.26 25.22 1.65
N LEU A 140 1.41 25.77 0.78
CA LEU A 140 0.01 26.07 1.11
C LEU A 140 -0.95 25.47 0.09
N PRO A 141 -2.16 25.03 0.54
CA PRO A 141 -3.25 24.62 -0.34
C PRO A 141 -3.62 25.73 -1.34
N GLY A 142 -4.01 25.35 -2.56
CA GLY A 142 -4.38 26.28 -3.61
C GLY A 142 -3.21 26.99 -4.30
N MET A 143 -1.97 26.81 -3.85
CA MET A 143 -0.82 27.38 -4.57
C MET A 143 -0.56 26.67 -5.89
N MET A 144 -0.82 25.39 -5.99
CA MET A 144 -0.70 24.65 -7.23
C MET A 144 -1.64 23.47 -7.25
N LEU A 145 -2.45 23.37 -8.29
CA LEU A 145 -3.27 22.21 -8.55
C LEU A 145 -2.73 21.41 -9.73
N HIS A 146 -2.86 20.10 -9.64
CA HIS A 146 -2.59 19.18 -10.73
C HIS A 146 -3.91 18.73 -11.34
N GLN A 147 -4.04 18.80 -12.66
CA GLN A 147 -5.11 18.08 -13.36
C GLN A 147 -4.49 17.04 -14.29
N ASP A 148 -5.07 15.87 -14.27
CA ASP A 148 -4.61 14.75 -15.06
C ASP A 148 -5.77 13.79 -15.29
N ALA A 149 -5.69 13.01 -16.35
CA ALA A 149 -6.68 11.99 -16.68
C ALA A 149 -6.06 10.60 -16.65
N SER A 150 -6.89 9.60 -16.40
CA SER A 150 -6.50 8.20 -16.48
C SER A 150 -7.56 7.38 -17.18
N SER A 151 -7.22 6.90 -18.38
CA SER A 151 -8.01 5.90 -19.08
C SER A 151 -7.80 4.53 -18.43
N HIS A 152 -8.88 3.90 -18.02
CA HIS A 152 -8.85 2.60 -17.35
C HIS A 152 -10.19 1.88 -17.52
N GLN A 153 -10.18 0.56 -17.38
CA GLN A 153 -11.41 -0.23 -17.27
C GLN A 153 -11.99 -0.09 -15.85
N TRP A 154 -12.72 1.01 -15.62
CA TRP A 154 -13.27 1.31 -14.29
C TRP A 154 -14.43 0.41 -13.91
N ILE A 155 -15.15 -0.07 -14.89
CA ILE A 155 -16.21 -1.07 -14.79
C ILE A 155 -15.91 -2.15 -15.82
N GLU A 156 -16.25 -3.38 -15.53
CA GLU A 156 -16.03 -4.51 -16.43
C GLU A 156 -16.61 -4.24 -17.81
N GLY A 157 -15.78 -4.35 -18.83
CA GLY A 157 -16.13 -4.10 -20.24
C GLY A 157 -16.24 -2.61 -20.63
N GLN A 158 -16.08 -1.66 -19.71
CA GLN A 158 -16.24 -0.23 -19.99
C GLN A 158 -14.96 0.54 -19.68
N TRP A 159 -14.45 1.26 -20.67
CA TRP A 159 -13.27 2.13 -20.56
C TRP A 159 -13.73 3.58 -20.52
N TRP A 160 -13.37 4.28 -19.48
CA TRP A 160 -13.64 5.70 -19.31
C TRP A 160 -12.38 6.44 -18.88
N ASP A 161 -12.36 7.74 -19.09
CA ASP A 161 -11.33 8.60 -18.55
C ASP A 161 -11.80 9.19 -17.21
N LEU A 162 -11.01 8.98 -16.17
CA LEU A 162 -11.20 9.63 -14.89
C LEU A 162 -10.38 10.92 -14.87
N ILE A 163 -11.05 12.06 -14.89
CA ILE A 163 -10.42 13.37 -14.72
C ILE A 163 -10.27 13.63 -13.22
N VAL A 164 -9.09 14.02 -12.79
CA VAL A 164 -8.83 14.35 -11.38
C VAL A 164 -8.09 15.67 -11.27
N THR A 165 -8.60 16.58 -10.44
CA THR A 165 -7.92 17.81 -10.04
C THR A 165 -7.57 17.73 -8.56
N MET A 166 -6.28 17.75 -8.24
CA MET A 166 -5.77 17.58 -6.88
C MET A 166 -4.82 18.70 -6.47
N ASP A 167 -4.80 19.00 -5.18
CA ASP A 167 -3.86 19.96 -4.60
C ASP A 167 -2.47 19.37 -4.38
N ASP A 168 -1.44 20.14 -4.73
CA ASP A 168 -0.03 19.74 -4.60
C ASP A 168 0.43 19.65 -3.14
N ALA A 169 -0.03 20.57 -2.30
CA ALA A 169 0.38 20.64 -0.90
C ALA A 169 -0.18 19.46 -0.09
N THR A 170 -1.48 19.25 -0.19
CA THR A 170 -2.23 18.29 0.65
C THR A 170 -2.47 16.93 0.01
N SER A 171 -2.35 16.84 -1.33
CA SER A 171 -2.84 15.69 -2.12
C SER A 171 -4.36 15.46 -2.00
N GLU A 172 -5.12 16.45 -1.52
CA GLU A 172 -6.58 16.41 -1.51
C GLU A 172 -7.09 16.48 -2.94
N ILE A 173 -8.04 15.63 -3.29
CA ILE A 173 -8.76 15.68 -4.56
C ILE A 173 -9.88 16.71 -4.42
N TYR A 174 -9.84 17.76 -5.23
CA TYR A 174 -10.85 18.83 -5.24
C TYR A 174 -11.97 18.57 -6.22
N SER A 175 -11.66 17.93 -7.36
CA SER A 175 -12.66 17.50 -8.34
C SER A 175 -12.23 16.15 -8.92
N ALA A 176 -13.18 15.23 -9.09
CA ALA A 176 -12.99 13.99 -9.82
C ALA A 176 -14.31 13.53 -10.45
N PHE A 177 -14.25 13.15 -11.72
CA PHE A 177 -15.42 12.64 -12.46
C PHE A 177 -14.99 11.82 -13.67
N PHE A 178 -15.86 10.93 -14.10
CA PHE A 178 -15.70 10.13 -15.31
C PHE A 178 -16.26 10.85 -16.52
N VAL A 179 -15.58 10.68 -17.65
CA VAL A 179 -16.00 11.06 -18.99
C VAL A 179 -15.69 9.93 -19.97
N GLU A 180 -16.30 9.95 -21.16
CA GLU A 180 -15.98 9.00 -22.23
C GLU A 180 -14.55 9.22 -22.73
N GLU A 181 -14.15 10.49 -22.91
CA GLU A 181 -12.83 10.88 -23.41
C GLU A 181 -12.42 12.24 -22.81
N GLU A 182 -11.13 12.32 -22.40
CA GLU A 182 -10.52 13.58 -21.95
C GLU A 182 -10.48 14.62 -23.07
N GLY A 183 -10.74 15.88 -22.72
CA GLY A 183 -10.65 16.98 -23.68
C GLY A 183 -10.83 18.35 -23.05
N THR A 184 -11.03 19.35 -23.90
CA THR A 184 -11.20 20.75 -23.48
C THR A 184 -12.37 20.94 -22.50
N VAL A 185 -13.50 20.28 -22.77
CA VAL A 185 -14.73 20.44 -21.95
C VAL A 185 -14.52 19.85 -20.57
N SER A 186 -13.97 18.63 -20.48
CA SER A 186 -13.70 17.99 -19.20
C SER A 186 -12.63 18.74 -18.39
N SER A 187 -11.63 19.33 -19.06
CA SER A 187 -10.65 20.19 -18.40
C SER A 187 -11.28 21.42 -17.77
N PHE A 188 -12.19 22.09 -18.49
CA PHE A 188 -12.94 23.21 -17.96
C PHE A 188 -13.86 22.81 -16.80
N GLN A 189 -14.54 21.66 -16.91
CA GLN A 189 -15.40 21.17 -15.84
C GLN A 189 -14.61 20.99 -14.54
N GLY A 190 -13.44 20.35 -14.59
CA GLY A 190 -12.60 20.17 -13.41
C GLY A 190 -12.11 21.49 -12.80
N VAL A 191 -11.76 22.48 -13.62
CA VAL A 191 -11.39 23.83 -13.14
C VAL A 191 -12.61 24.55 -12.54
N PHE A 192 -13.77 24.45 -13.20
CA PHE A 192 -15.01 25.06 -12.71
C PHE A 192 -15.43 24.50 -11.36
N ASP A 193 -15.43 23.18 -11.19
CA ASP A 193 -15.76 22.52 -9.93
C ASP A 193 -14.86 23.02 -8.79
N VAL A 194 -13.57 23.20 -9.06
CA VAL A 194 -12.64 23.72 -8.05
C VAL A 194 -12.97 25.17 -7.70
N ILE A 195 -13.17 26.03 -8.70
CA ILE A 195 -13.44 27.45 -8.46
C ILE A 195 -14.75 27.62 -7.69
N GLU A 196 -15.78 26.86 -8.04
CA GLU A 196 -17.10 26.93 -7.37
C GLU A 196 -17.01 26.51 -5.89
N ASN A 197 -16.23 25.44 -5.60
CA ASN A 197 -16.23 24.84 -4.25
C ASN A 197 -15.08 25.33 -3.34
N LYS A 198 -13.96 25.77 -3.91
CA LYS A 198 -12.73 26.14 -3.18
C LYS A 198 -12.25 27.57 -3.48
N GLY A 199 -12.70 28.16 -4.58
CA GLY A 199 -12.26 29.47 -5.06
C GLY A 199 -11.09 29.40 -6.04
N LEU A 200 -10.56 30.57 -6.41
CA LEU A 200 -9.43 30.69 -7.30
C LEU A 200 -8.15 30.15 -6.67
N PHE A 201 -7.27 29.60 -7.51
CA PHE A 201 -5.98 29.05 -7.12
C PHE A 201 -4.84 29.70 -7.94
N SER A 202 -3.59 29.56 -7.49
CA SER A 202 -2.47 30.36 -8.04
C SER A 202 -1.88 29.76 -9.31
N SER A 203 -1.70 28.45 -9.39
CA SER A 203 -1.09 27.81 -10.56
C SER A 203 -1.70 26.45 -10.87
N PHE A 204 -1.69 26.12 -12.17
CA PHE A 204 -2.28 24.90 -12.72
C PHE A 204 -1.22 24.07 -13.44
N TYR A 205 -0.99 22.87 -13.00
CA TYR A 205 0.04 21.97 -13.50
C TYR A 205 -0.61 20.83 -14.29
N THR A 206 -0.38 20.78 -15.59
CA THR A 206 -0.97 19.79 -16.49
C THR A 206 0.10 19.05 -17.28
N ASP A 207 -0.29 17.98 -17.94
CA ASP A 207 0.53 17.41 -18.99
C ASP A 207 0.57 18.36 -20.23
N ARG A 208 1.17 17.89 -21.32
CA ARG A 208 1.27 18.65 -22.57
C ARG A 208 0.26 18.18 -23.61
N GLY A 209 -0.91 17.72 -23.18
CA GLY A 209 -2.01 17.37 -24.06
C GLY A 209 -2.40 18.56 -24.96
N SER A 210 -2.88 18.28 -26.16
CA SER A 210 -3.20 19.31 -27.16
C SER A 210 -4.33 20.27 -26.74
N HIS A 211 -5.20 19.83 -25.85
CA HIS A 211 -6.25 20.68 -25.27
C HIS A 211 -5.71 21.66 -24.22
N TYR A 212 -4.58 21.33 -23.57
CA TYR A 212 -3.89 22.23 -22.63
C TYR A 212 -2.89 23.14 -23.34
N TRP A 213 -2.10 22.59 -24.27
CA TRP A 213 -0.95 23.28 -24.84
C TRP A 213 -0.88 23.14 -26.37
N PHE A 214 -0.54 24.23 -27.03
CA PHE A 214 -0.09 24.17 -28.42
C PHE A 214 1.39 23.78 -28.45
N THR A 215 1.72 22.71 -29.15
CA THR A 215 3.11 22.22 -29.31
C THR A 215 3.40 22.14 -30.82
N PRO A 216 4.21 23.04 -31.38
CA PRO A 216 4.48 23.10 -32.83
C PRO A 216 5.09 21.81 -33.39
N GLU A 217 5.97 21.16 -32.59
CA GLU A 217 6.68 19.94 -32.97
C GLU A 217 6.39 18.83 -31.96
N ALA A 218 6.11 17.62 -32.43
CA ALA A 218 5.86 16.47 -31.57
C ALA A 218 7.04 16.23 -30.61
N GLY A 219 6.76 16.23 -29.30
CA GLY A 219 7.78 16.08 -28.24
C GLY A 219 8.57 17.35 -27.92
N GLY A 220 8.36 18.44 -28.64
CA GLY A 220 9.02 19.72 -28.47
C GLY A 220 8.57 20.50 -27.22
N LYS A 221 9.02 21.75 -27.12
CA LYS A 221 8.56 22.69 -26.10
C LYS A 221 7.18 23.24 -26.45
N VAL A 222 6.35 23.45 -25.43
CA VAL A 222 5.05 24.12 -25.62
C VAL A 222 5.25 25.58 -26.04
N ASP A 223 4.37 26.05 -26.92
CA ASP A 223 4.30 27.46 -27.29
C ASP A 223 3.42 28.20 -26.26
N LYS A 224 4.04 29.12 -25.52
CA LYS A 224 3.37 29.93 -24.52
C LYS A 224 2.69 31.18 -25.10
N GLN A 225 2.91 31.49 -26.38
CA GLN A 225 2.32 32.65 -27.05
C GLN A 225 1.01 32.25 -27.72
N ASN A 226 0.94 31.07 -28.34
CA ASN A 226 -0.26 30.53 -28.97
C ASN A 226 -1.05 29.69 -27.95
N LEU A 227 -1.91 30.37 -27.19
CA LEU A 227 -2.67 29.70 -26.12
C LEU A 227 -3.89 28.94 -26.70
N THR A 228 -4.10 27.74 -26.15
CA THR A 228 -5.34 26.98 -26.34
C THR A 228 -6.52 27.67 -25.66
N GLN A 229 -7.73 27.14 -25.81
CA GLN A 229 -8.90 27.68 -25.12
C GLN A 229 -8.72 27.63 -23.60
N VAL A 230 -8.19 26.50 -23.07
CA VAL A 230 -7.89 26.35 -21.64
C VAL A 230 -6.84 27.38 -21.21
N GLY A 231 -5.74 27.49 -21.96
CA GLY A 231 -4.67 28.45 -21.65
C GLY A 231 -5.15 29.88 -21.58
N ARG A 232 -6.05 30.32 -22.52
CA ARG A 232 -6.63 31.68 -22.51
C ARG A 232 -7.53 31.92 -21.30
N ALA A 233 -8.37 30.93 -20.94
CA ALA A 233 -9.25 31.07 -19.78
C ALA A 233 -8.44 31.18 -18.48
N LEU A 234 -7.41 30.33 -18.29
CA LEU A 234 -6.54 30.41 -17.14
C LEU A 234 -5.82 31.76 -17.05
N GLN A 235 -5.35 32.29 -18.18
CA GLN A 235 -4.73 33.62 -18.26
C GLN A 235 -5.69 34.72 -17.82
N GLN A 236 -6.97 34.69 -18.29
CA GLN A 236 -8.00 35.66 -17.89
C GLN A 236 -8.31 35.59 -16.38
N LEU A 237 -8.25 34.41 -15.80
CA LEU A 237 -8.44 34.19 -14.37
C LEU A 237 -7.21 34.52 -13.53
N GLY A 238 -6.08 34.90 -14.16
CA GLY A 238 -4.81 35.14 -13.46
C GLY A 238 -4.12 33.88 -12.89
N ILE A 239 -4.48 32.72 -13.43
CA ILE A 239 -3.92 31.41 -13.01
C ILE A 239 -2.69 31.11 -13.87
N GLU A 240 -1.53 30.87 -13.23
CA GLU A 240 -0.31 30.46 -13.93
C GLU A 240 -0.46 29.04 -14.47
N HIS A 241 -0.34 28.85 -15.80
CA HIS A 241 -0.38 27.53 -16.41
C HIS A 241 1.04 26.95 -16.58
N ILE A 242 1.31 25.77 -16.02
CA ILE A 242 2.64 25.16 -15.94
C ILE A 242 2.63 23.79 -16.65
N PRO A 243 3.46 23.59 -17.70
CA PRO A 243 3.52 22.30 -18.42
C PRO A 243 4.48 21.31 -17.72
N ALA A 244 4.09 20.06 -17.64
CA ALA A 244 4.92 18.97 -17.16
C ALA A 244 5.87 18.46 -18.26
N TYR A 245 7.19 18.54 -18.04
CA TYR A 245 8.19 18.10 -19.01
C TYR A 245 8.81 16.72 -18.68
N SER A 246 8.58 16.17 -17.51
CA SER A 246 9.14 14.88 -17.14
C SER A 246 8.14 13.98 -16.39
N PRO A 247 8.26 12.65 -16.50
CA PRO A 247 7.46 11.72 -15.71
C PRO A 247 7.62 11.93 -14.19
N GLU A 248 8.82 12.26 -13.72
CA GLU A 248 9.08 12.49 -12.31
C GLU A 248 8.27 13.69 -11.76
N ALA A 249 8.02 14.66 -12.62
CA ALA A 249 7.20 15.82 -12.28
C ALA A 249 5.73 15.43 -12.01
N ARG A 250 5.25 14.34 -12.60
CA ARG A 250 3.88 13.78 -12.44
C ARG A 250 3.77 12.70 -11.37
N GLY A 251 4.84 12.35 -10.67
CA GLY A 251 4.88 11.23 -9.72
C GLY A 251 3.84 11.28 -8.58
N ARG A 252 3.18 12.43 -8.35
CA ARG A 252 2.04 12.55 -7.42
C ARG A 252 0.75 12.09 -8.05
N SER A 253 0.45 12.56 -9.27
CA SER A 253 -0.73 12.10 -10.04
C SER A 253 -0.65 10.60 -10.30
N GLU A 254 0.51 10.08 -10.73
CA GLU A 254 0.72 8.64 -10.96
C GLU A 254 0.43 7.81 -9.70
N ARG A 255 0.90 8.28 -8.53
CA ARG A 255 0.63 7.57 -7.27
C ARG A 255 -0.83 7.62 -6.87
N MET A 256 -1.47 8.77 -7.07
CA MET A 256 -2.90 8.95 -6.83
C MET A 256 -3.71 8.02 -7.74
N PHE A 257 -3.45 8.01 -9.04
CA PHE A 257 -4.12 7.10 -9.96
C PHE A 257 -3.86 5.63 -9.64
N GLY A 258 -2.64 5.25 -9.26
CA GLY A 258 -2.36 3.89 -8.79
C GLY A 258 -3.19 3.51 -7.56
N THR A 259 -3.51 4.46 -6.68
CA THR A 259 -4.41 4.23 -5.53
C THR A 259 -5.87 4.14 -5.99
N LEU A 260 -6.31 5.01 -6.90
CA LEU A 260 -7.68 5.01 -7.42
C LEU A 260 -7.96 3.74 -8.22
N GLN A 261 -7.09 3.37 -9.15
CA GLN A 261 -7.20 2.13 -9.93
C GLN A 261 -7.19 0.85 -9.08
N GLY A 262 -6.47 0.88 -7.95
CA GLY A 262 -6.45 -0.25 -7.01
C GLY A 262 -7.61 -0.30 -6.02
N ARG A 263 -8.58 0.62 -6.10
CA ARG A 263 -9.70 0.73 -5.14
C ARG A 263 -11.05 1.01 -5.77
N LEU A 264 -11.11 1.97 -6.68
CA LEU A 264 -12.38 2.47 -7.20
C LEU A 264 -13.16 1.44 -8.02
N PRO A 265 -12.54 0.64 -8.92
CA PRO A 265 -13.24 -0.42 -9.62
C PRO A 265 -13.89 -1.43 -8.66
N GLN A 266 -13.19 -1.81 -7.59
CA GLN A 266 -13.68 -2.73 -6.58
C GLN A 266 -14.88 -2.16 -5.80
N GLU A 267 -14.82 -0.89 -5.45
CA GLU A 267 -15.92 -0.21 -4.74
C GLU A 267 -17.16 -0.08 -5.65
N LEU A 268 -16.97 0.30 -6.93
CA LEU A 268 -18.06 0.37 -7.90
C LEU A 268 -18.72 -1.01 -8.10
N ARG A 269 -17.93 -2.07 -8.20
CA ARG A 269 -18.42 -3.45 -8.28
C ARG A 269 -19.23 -3.84 -7.04
N LEU A 270 -18.72 -3.54 -5.83
CA LEU A 270 -19.42 -3.87 -4.58
C LEU A 270 -20.75 -3.15 -4.43
N THR A 271 -20.86 -1.93 -4.94
CA THR A 271 -22.10 -1.14 -4.91
C THR A 271 -23.05 -1.47 -6.07
N GLY A 272 -22.62 -2.32 -7.03
CA GLY A 272 -23.42 -2.69 -8.19
C GLY A 272 -23.59 -1.57 -9.22
N ILE A 273 -22.73 -0.54 -9.18
CA ILE A 273 -22.77 0.59 -10.10
C ILE A 273 -22.20 0.17 -11.45
N SER A 274 -22.98 0.38 -12.52
CA SER A 274 -22.59 0.04 -13.89
C SER A 274 -22.76 1.19 -14.90
N GLN A 275 -23.29 2.34 -14.48
CA GLN A 275 -23.52 3.50 -15.33
C GLN A 275 -22.64 4.67 -14.88
N MET A 276 -22.15 5.46 -15.87
CA MET A 276 -21.22 6.57 -15.62
C MET A 276 -21.82 7.64 -14.69
N ASP A 277 -23.10 8.00 -14.90
CA ASP A 277 -23.75 9.00 -14.06
C ASP A 277 -23.84 8.59 -12.61
N GLN A 278 -24.17 7.30 -12.35
CA GLN A 278 -24.19 6.73 -11.00
C GLN A 278 -22.79 6.69 -10.39
N ALA A 279 -21.78 6.36 -11.21
CA ALA A 279 -20.39 6.35 -10.77
C ALA A 279 -19.90 7.77 -10.41
N ASN A 280 -20.32 8.80 -11.16
CA ASN A 280 -20.02 10.20 -10.87
C ASN A 280 -20.69 10.67 -9.56
N CYS A 281 -21.94 10.31 -9.33
CA CYS A 281 -22.61 10.59 -8.05
C CYS A 281 -21.87 9.90 -6.89
N TYR A 282 -21.53 8.62 -7.04
CA TYR A 282 -20.81 7.87 -6.01
C TYR A 282 -19.41 8.45 -5.73
N LEU A 283 -18.67 8.86 -6.78
CA LEU A 283 -17.39 9.55 -6.64
C LEU A 283 -17.53 10.79 -5.76
N LYS A 284 -18.45 11.67 -6.13
CA LYS A 284 -18.65 12.97 -5.46
C LYS A 284 -19.10 12.81 -4.01
N ASP A 285 -20.11 11.97 -3.77
CA ASP A 285 -20.82 11.94 -2.50
C ASP A 285 -20.20 10.98 -1.47
N CYS A 286 -19.50 9.93 -1.93
CA CYS A 286 -18.99 8.88 -1.08
C CYS A 286 -17.47 8.68 -1.20
N PHE A 287 -16.98 8.36 -2.40
CA PHE A 287 -15.62 7.87 -2.55
C PHE A 287 -14.56 8.94 -2.29
N ILE A 288 -14.70 10.14 -2.90
CA ILE A 288 -13.71 11.23 -2.76
C ILE A 288 -13.62 11.76 -1.32
N PRO A 289 -14.73 12.02 -0.61
CA PRO A 289 -14.68 12.40 0.81
C PRO A 289 -13.91 11.38 1.67
N GLU A 290 -14.17 10.08 1.50
CA GLU A 290 -13.45 9.04 2.23
C GLU A 290 -11.98 8.93 1.81
N HIS A 291 -11.70 9.06 0.51
CA HIS A 291 -10.34 9.07 -0.02
C HIS A 291 -9.53 10.21 0.59
N ASN A 292 -10.06 11.43 0.56
CA ASN A 292 -9.40 12.60 1.10
C ASN A 292 -9.15 12.47 2.61
N LYS A 293 -10.14 12.04 3.39
CA LYS A 293 -9.98 11.77 4.82
C LYS A 293 -8.83 10.79 5.12
N ARG A 294 -8.55 9.87 4.23
CA ARG A 294 -7.57 8.78 4.42
C ARG A 294 -6.18 9.10 3.87
N PHE A 295 -6.10 9.82 2.77
CA PHE A 295 -4.86 9.97 1.99
C PHE A 295 -4.35 11.40 1.87
N SER A 296 -5.16 12.40 2.19
CA SER A 296 -4.68 13.78 2.24
C SER A 296 -3.72 13.99 3.41
N ILE A 297 -2.86 14.99 3.26
CA ILE A 297 -1.86 15.39 4.26
C ILE A 297 -2.33 16.73 4.84
N THR A 298 -2.41 16.81 6.12
CA THR A 298 -2.68 18.05 6.88
C THR A 298 -1.42 18.85 7.08
#